data_e8af86df8ae45d275a72a4fbe3af8f7a
#
_entry.id   e8af86df8ae45d275a72a4fbe3af8f7a
#
_cell.length_a   1.000
_cell.length_b   1.000
_cell.length_c   1.000
_cell.angle_alpha   90.00
_cell.angle_beta   90.00
_cell.angle_gamma   90.00
#
_symmetry.space_group_name_H-M   'P 1'
#
loop_
_entity.id
_entity.type
_entity.pdbx_description
1 polymer ?
#
loop_
_entity_poly.entity_id
_entity_poly.type
_entity_poly.pdbx_seq_one_letter_code
_entity_poly.pdbx_strand_id
1 'polypeptide(L)'
;MPHVAFDGWTQATFEIARKDVGLSEGDAQLACPRKELDLICAWSRQLDEEAGKVIIKADLLSMKIRERITFAVLERLKRVNRHEEAARRARARLLLPDAASDAPQLLWATADTIWRAVGDTSTDVNFYSKRAILSAVYGSTLSSWLNEDDTAKPDAHAFLDRRIQNVMDFEKTKGQLTRMTADLPDLEAMLGKIRHGAGL
;
A
#
# COMPACT_ATOMS: atom_id res chain seq x y z
N MET A 1 19.71 8.78 -8.00
CA MET A 1 19.84 7.58 -7.15
C MET A 1 21.27 7.29 -6.67
N PRO A 2 22.37 7.58 -7.40
CA PRO A 2 23.71 7.19 -6.93
C PRO A 2 24.08 7.82 -5.57
N HIS A 3 23.75 9.07 -5.32
CA HIS A 3 24.06 9.74 -4.07
C HIS A 3 23.26 9.23 -2.86
N VAL A 4 21.99 8.86 -3.10
CA VAL A 4 21.07 8.47 -2.01
C VAL A 4 21.49 7.20 -1.29
N ALA A 5 22.11 6.25 -2.01
CA ALA A 5 22.58 5.00 -1.42
C ALA A 5 23.68 5.22 -0.35
N PHE A 6 24.49 6.28 -0.47
CA PHE A 6 25.58 6.60 0.46
C PHE A 6 25.16 7.69 1.47
N ASP A 7 24.59 8.78 1.00
CA ASP A 7 24.36 10.00 1.80
C ASP A 7 22.92 10.12 2.31
N GLY A 8 22.03 9.21 1.90
CA GLY A 8 20.61 9.19 2.26
C GLY A 8 19.79 10.27 1.54
N TRP A 9 18.54 10.36 1.90
CA TRP A 9 17.61 11.39 1.44
C TRP A 9 17.76 12.62 2.34
N THR A 10 18.71 13.49 1.97
CA THR A 10 19.04 14.70 2.72
C THR A 10 18.99 15.92 1.81
N GLN A 11 18.90 17.11 2.43
CA GLN A 11 18.97 18.35 1.68
C GLN A 11 20.30 18.46 0.91
N ALA A 12 21.40 18.00 1.50
CA ALA A 12 22.70 18.00 0.84
C ALA A 12 22.69 17.14 -0.43
N THR A 13 22.14 15.94 -0.35
CA THR A 13 21.98 15.03 -1.50
C THR A 13 21.08 15.63 -2.57
N PHE A 14 20.00 16.32 -2.17
CA PHE A 14 19.12 17.04 -3.09
C PHE A 14 19.89 18.13 -3.87
N GLU A 15 20.72 18.93 -3.17
CA GLU A 15 21.52 20.00 -3.79
C GLU A 15 22.60 19.45 -4.75
N ILE A 16 23.21 18.32 -4.44
CA ILE A 16 24.14 17.65 -5.34
C ILE A 16 23.39 17.20 -6.60
N ALA A 17 22.29 16.47 -6.44
CA ALA A 17 21.50 15.99 -7.57
C ALA A 17 20.96 17.13 -8.45
N ARG A 18 20.54 18.25 -7.84
CA ARG A 18 20.12 19.46 -8.56
C ARG A 18 21.24 20.00 -9.47
N LYS A 19 22.45 20.11 -8.94
CA LYS A 19 23.63 20.59 -9.68
C LYS A 19 23.99 19.64 -10.81
N ASP A 20 23.95 18.32 -10.57
CA ASP A 20 24.26 17.31 -11.59
C ASP A 20 23.36 17.39 -12.82
N VAL A 21 22.08 17.76 -12.62
CA VAL A 21 21.13 17.95 -13.74
C VAL A 21 21.08 19.37 -14.27
N GLY A 22 21.91 20.28 -13.74
CA GLY A 22 21.97 21.68 -14.19
C GLY A 22 20.72 22.52 -13.87
N LEU A 23 19.92 22.11 -12.87
CA LEU A 23 18.69 22.80 -12.50
C LEU A 23 19.00 24.02 -11.63
N SER A 24 18.40 25.18 -11.93
CA SER A 24 18.54 26.38 -11.10
C SER A 24 17.91 26.18 -9.71
N GLU A 25 18.32 26.96 -8.73
CA GLU A 25 17.74 26.89 -7.37
C GLU A 25 16.25 27.25 -7.38
N GLY A 26 15.86 28.26 -8.16
CA GLY A 26 14.47 28.69 -8.30
C GLY A 26 13.60 27.61 -8.93
N ASP A 27 14.05 26.98 -10.02
CA ASP A 27 13.30 25.90 -10.66
C ASP A 27 13.20 24.68 -9.76
N ALA A 28 14.26 24.35 -9.02
CA ALA A 28 14.25 23.26 -8.07
C ALA A 28 13.26 23.52 -6.92
N GLN A 29 13.21 24.73 -6.39
CA GLN A 29 12.26 25.12 -5.36
C GLN A 29 10.81 25.08 -5.84
N LEU A 30 10.56 25.43 -7.11
CA LEU A 30 9.23 25.31 -7.72
C LEU A 30 8.82 23.86 -7.94
N ALA A 31 9.73 23.01 -8.43
CA ALA A 31 9.46 21.61 -8.73
C ALA A 31 9.37 20.72 -7.47
N CYS A 32 10.20 21.00 -6.46
CA CYS A 32 10.32 20.22 -5.24
C CYS A 32 10.38 21.14 -4.00
N PRO A 33 9.28 21.80 -3.62
CA PRO A 33 9.26 22.74 -2.48
C PRO A 33 9.69 22.09 -1.16
N ARG A 34 9.45 20.79 -0.98
CA ARG A 34 9.89 20.00 0.18
C ARG A 34 11.14 19.16 -0.10
N LYS A 35 11.89 19.54 -1.18
CA LYS A 35 13.21 18.97 -1.54
C LYS A 35 13.21 17.45 -1.61
N GLU A 36 14.01 16.79 -0.76
CA GLU A 36 14.17 15.33 -0.74
C GLU A 36 12.87 14.57 -0.48
N LEU A 37 11.93 15.14 0.28
CA LEU A 37 10.62 14.51 0.51
C LEU A 37 9.80 14.41 -0.78
N ASP A 38 9.80 15.44 -1.60
CA ASP A 38 9.09 15.41 -2.88
C ASP A 38 9.76 14.44 -3.85
N LEU A 39 11.08 14.29 -3.79
CA LEU A 39 11.79 13.27 -4.57
C LEU A 39 11.44 11.85 -4.11
N ILE A 40 11.33 11.59 -2.80
CA ILE A 40 10.87 10.29 -2.28
C ILE A 40 9.45 10.00 -2.81
N CYS A 41 8.55 10.98 -2.73
CA CYS A 41 7.18 10.83 -3.22
C CYS A 41 7.13 10.58 -4.73
N ALA A 42 7.91 11.30 -5.51
CA ALA A 42 8.00 11.13 -6.96
C ALA A 42 8.57 9.76 -7.32
N TRP A 43 9.63 9.32 -6.64
CA TRP A 43 10.23 8.01 -6.84
C TRP A 43 9.26 6.87 -6.51
N SER A 44 8.54 6.96 -5.38
CA SER A 44 7.52 5.96 -5.03
C SER A 44 6.45 5.84 -6.11
N ARG A 45 5.94 6.97 -6.63
CA ARG A 45 4.97 7.00 -7.73
C ARG A 45 5.51 6.36 -9.01
N GLN A 46 6.77 6.64 -9.35
CA GLN A 46 7.42 6.00 -10.49
C GLN A 46 7.45 4.47 -10.35
N LEU A 47 7.80 3.97 -9.15
CA LEU A 47 7.80 2.53 -8.89
C LEU A 47 6.39 1.92 -8.98
N ASP A 48 5.35 2.67 -8.56
CA ASP A 48 3.95 2.27 -8.68
C ASP A 48 3.54 2.17 -10.16
N GLU A 49 3.88 3.16 -10.97
CA GLU A 49 3.61 3.16 -12.42
C GLU A 49 4.31 2.00 -13.14
N GLU A 50 5.58 1.76 -12.82
CA GLU A 50 6.33 0.64 -13.40
C GLU A 50 5.72 -0.71 -13.02
N ALA A 51 5.27 -0.86 -11.77
CA ALA A 51 4.57 -2.06 -11.32
C ALA A 51 3.23 -2.20 -12.04
N GLY A 52 2.43 -1.16 -12.08
CA GLY A 52 1.13 -1.15 -12.73
C GLY A 52 1.20 -1.57 -14.19
N LYS A 53 2.19 -1.07 -14.95
CA LYS A 53 2.41 -1.45 -16.35
C LYS A 53 2.65 -2.95 -16.54
N VAL A 54 3.32 -3.61 -15.60
CA VAL A 54 3.58 -5.06 -15.69
C VAL A 54 2.36 -5.87 -15.23
N ILE A 55 1.69 -5.42 -14.16
CA ILE A 55 0.49 -6.08 -13.64
C ILE A 55 -0.61 -6.11 -14.71
N ILE A 56 -0.88 -4.98 -15.38
CA ILE A 56 -1.91 -4.87 -16.43
C ILE A 56 -1.62 -5.81 -17.62
N LYS A 57 -0.34 -6.06 -17.93
CA LYS A 57 0.07 -6.93 -19.04
C LYS A 57 0.06 -8.42 -18.70
N ALA A 58 -0.05 -8.77 -17.42
CA ALA A 58 -0.07 -10.17 -16.99
C ALA A 58 -1.41 -10.84 -17.30
N ASP A 59 -1.39 -12.16 -17.48
CA ASP A 59 -2.62 -12.97 -17.61
C ASP A 59 -3.31 -13.13 -16.25
N LEU A 60 -3.99 -12.07 -15.83
CA LEU A 60 -4.69 -12.05 -14.55
C LEU A 60 -5.98 -12.90 -14.58
N LEU A 61 -6.53 -13.18 -15.75
CA LEU A 61 -7.80 -13.91 -15.87
C LEU A 61 -7.65 -15.37 -15.44
N SER A 62 -6.48 -15.97 -15.65
CA SER A 62 -6.16 -17.33 -15.19
C SER A 62 -5.95 -17.43 -13.67
N MET A 63 -5.75 -16.31 -12.97
CA MET A 63 -5.41 -16.25 -11.54
C MET A 63 -6.65 -15.99 -10.67
N LYS A 64 -6.70 -16.63 -9.49
CA LYS A 64 -7.64 -16.26 -8.43
C LYS A 64 -7.26 -14.90 -7.84
N ILE A 65 -8.21 -14.21 -7.21
CA ILE A 65 -7.99 -12.85 -6.65
C ILE A 65 -6.79 -12.81 -5.67
N ARG A 66 -6.63 -13.85 -4.84
CA ARG A 66 -5.49 -13.99 -3.95
C ARG A 66 -4.16 -13.97 -4.72
N GLU A 67 -4.08 -14.77 -5.78
CA GLU A 67 -2.87 -14.90 -6.61
C GLU A 67 -2.56 -13.59 -7.33
N ARG A 68 -3.59 -12.89 -7.84
CA ARG A 68 -3.43 -11.57 -8.46
C ARG A 68 -2.84 -10.55 -7.50
N ILE A 69 -3.35 -10.49 -6.26
CA ILE A 69 -2.85 -9.56 -5.24
C ILE A 69 -1.44 -9.93 -4.80
N THR A 70 -1.15 -11.21 -4.55
CA THR A 70 0.21 -11.67 -4.23
C THR A 70 1.19 -11.28 -5.34
N PHE A 71 0.86 -11.60 -6.59
CA PHE A 71 1.67 -11.24 -7.76
C PHE A 71 1.90 -9.73 -7.84
N ALA A 72 0.85 -8.92 -7.71
CA ALA A 72 0.95 -7.47 -7.84
C ALA A 72 1.81 -6.83 -6.74
N VAL A 73 1.67 -7.28 -5.49
CA VAL A 73 2.52 -6.85 -4.38
C VAL A 73 3.98 -7.21 -4.62
N LEU A 74 4.26 -8.45 -5.05
CA LEU A 74 5.61 -8.89 -5.36
C LEU A 74 6.23 -8.10 -6.52
N GLU A 75 5.46 -7.80 -7.57
CA GLU A 75 5.94 -6.98 -8.68
C GLU A 75 6.33 -5.57 -8.22
N ARG A 76 5.61 -4.99 -7.28
CA ARG A 76 5.98 -3.70 -6.69
C ARG A 76 7.23 -3.79 -5.81
N LEU A 77 7.37 -4.85 -4.99
CA LEU A 77 8.53 -5.08 -4.14
C LEU A 77 9.81 -5.35 -4.95
N LYS A 78 9.72 -6.09 -6.06
CA LYS A 78 10.86 -6.31 -6.98
C LYS A 78 11.44 -5.00 -7.53
N ARG A 79 10.62 -3.95 -7.67
CA ARG A 79 11.10 -2.63 -8.10
C ARG A 79 11.83 -1.90 -6.99
N VAL A 80 11.36 -2.03 -5.76
CA VAL A 80 12.07 -1.53 -4.58
C VAL A 80 13.45 -2.19 -4.46
N ASN A 81 13.52 -3.50 -4.71
CA ASN A 81 14.75 -4.28 -4.58
C ASN A 81 15.90 -3.79 -5.48
N ARG A 82 15.60 -3.14 -6.60
CA ARG A 82 16.63 -2.55 -7.48
C ARG A 82 17.44 -1.44 -6.80
N HIS A 83 16.87 -0.81 -5.78
CA HIS A 83 17.44 0.31 -5.02
C HIS A 83 17.16 0.15 -3.53
N GLU A 84 17.46 -1.04 -2.99
CA GLU A 84 17.04 -1.43 -1.65
C GLU A 84 17.58 -0.51 -0.57
N GLU A 85 18.84 -0.11 -0.65
CA GLU A 85 19.43 0.82 0.30
C GLU A 85 18.76 2.20 0.24
N ALA A 86 18.44 2.70 -0.93
CA ALA A 86 17.68 3.94 -1.07
C ALA A 86 16.28 3.81 -0.45
N ALA A 87 15.65 2.64 -0.54
CA ALA A 87 14.35 2.37 0.09
C ALA A 87 14.45 2.30 1.62
N ARG A 88 15.48 1.67 2.18
CA ARG A 88 15.73 1.65 3.63
C ARG A 88 15.88 3.08 4.17
N ARG A 89 16.65 3.91 3.48
CA ARG A 89 16.86 5.32 3.84
C ARG A 89 15.61 6.17 3.65
N ALA A 90 14.82 5.94 2.59
CA ALA A 90 13.53 6.60 2.41
C ALA A 90 12.56 6.28 3.55
N ARG A 91 12.48 4.99 3.94
CA ARG A 91 11.68 4.58 5.09
C ARG A 91 12.11 5.29 6.38
N ALA A 92 13.41 5.36 6.66
CA ALA A 92 13.93 6.06 7.83
C ALA A 92 13.58 7.57 7.80
N ARG A 93 13.70 8.23 6.63
CA ARG A 93 13.33 9.64 6.44
C ARG A 93 11.84 9.89 6.65
N LEU A 94 10.99 8.99 6.18
CA LEU A 94 9.53 9.07 6.31
C LEU A 94 9.01 8.81 7.73
N LEU A 95 9.84 8.31 8.65
CA LEU A 95 9.49 8.15 10.07
C LEU A 95 9.67 9.44 10.89
N LEU A 96 10.28 10.47 10.32
CA LEU A 96 10.47 11.75 11.00
C LEU A 96 9.15 12.51 11.08
N PRO A 97 8.94 13.33 12.13
CA PRO A 97 7.66 14.01 12.38
C PRO A 97 7.16 14.91 11.24
N ASP A 98 8.09 15.55 10.53
CA ASP A 98 7.78 16.44 9.40
C ASP A 98 7.28 15.69 8.14
N ALA A 99 7.46 14.37 8.09
CA ALA A 99 7.01 13.48 7.03
C ALA A 99 5.92 12.48 7.48
N ALA A 100 5.36 12.63 8.66
CA ALA A 100 4.45 11.65 9.27
C ALA A 100 3.18 11.39 8.43
N SER A 101 2.73 12.34 7.63
CA SER A 101 1.59 12.17 6.71
C SER A 101 1.96 11.52 5.38
N ASP A 102 3.23 11.54 4.97
CA ASP A 102 3.65 11.07 3.64
C ASP A 102 3.63 9.54 3.54
N ALA A 103 4.11 8.83 4.56
CA ALA A 103 4.18 7.37 4.52
C ALA A 103 2.79 6.71 4.35
N PRO A 104 1.72 7.07 5.09
CA PRO A 104 0.38 6.54 4.85
C PRO A 104 -0.16 6.89 3.47
N GLN A 105 0.10 8.09 2.96
CA GLN A 105 -0.35 8.52 1.63
C GLN A 105 0.33 7.69 0.52
N LEU A 106 1.63 7.42 0.64
CA LEU A 106 2.37 6.59 -0.31
C LEU A 106 1.90 5.14 -0.29
N LEU A 107 1.65 4.57 0.90
CA LEU A 107 1.09 3.21 1.02
C LEU A 107 -0.30 3.12 0.40
N TRP A 108 -1.14 4.13 0.61
CA TRP A 108 -2.46 4.21 -0.02
C TRP A 108 -2.37 4.30 -1.54
N ALA A 109 -1.49 5.15 -2.07
CA ALA A 109 -1.28 5.31 -3.51
C ALA A 109 -0.81 4.01 -4.16
N THR A 110 0.11 3.29 -3.51
CA THR A 110 0.56 1.96 -3.98
C THR A 110 -0.60 0.95 -3.98
N ALA A 111 -1.41 0.91 -2.91
CA ALA A 111 -2.57 0.02 -2.82
C ALA A 111 -3.62 0.36 -3.89
N ASP A 112 -3.89 1.63 -4.14
CA ASP A 112 -4.80 2.09 -5.19
C ASP A 112 -4.31 1.69 -6.58
N THR A 113 -3.03 1.89 -6.86
CA THR A 113 -2.41 1.46 -8.13
C THR A 113 -2.54 -0.05 -8.33
N ILE A 114 -2.26 -0.85 -7.30
CA ILE A 114 -2.39 -2.31 -7.38
C ILE A 114 -3.86 -2.70 -7.65
N TRP A 115 -4.82 -2.18 -6.89
CA TRP A 115 -6.23 -2.52 -7.07
C TRP A 115 -6.75 -2.14 -8.45
N ARG A 116 -6.40 -0.96 -8.96
CA ARG A 116 -6.74 -0.54 -10.33
C ARG A 116 -6.11 -1.46 -11.37
N ALA A 117 -4.84 -1.80 -11.21
CA ALA A 117 -4.11 -2.65 -12.15
C ALA A 117 -4.65 -4.09 -12.22
N VAL A 118 -5.19 -4.62 -11.11
CA VAL A 118 -5.86 -5.94 -11.10
C VAL A 118 -7.32 -5.90 -11.52
N GLY A 119 -7.87 -4.73 -11.90
CA GLY A 119 -9.21 -4.58 -12.45
C GLY A 119 -10.31 -4.36 -11.39
N ASP A 120 -9.98 -3.80 -10.21
CA ASP A 120 -10.99 -3.46 -9.21
C ASP A 120 -11.88 -2.31 -9.67
N THR A 121 -13.19 -2.52 -9.67
CA THR A 121 -14.22 -1.54 -10.06
C THR A 121 -15.05 -1.03 -8.88
N SER A 122 -14.65 -1.33 -7.65
CA SER A 122 -15.39 -0.91 -6.44
C SER A 122 -15.45 0.61 -6.33
N THR A 123 -16.63 1.13 -5.94
CA THR A 123 -16.88 2.58 -5.76
C THR A 123 -17.46 2.94 -4.40
N ASP A 124 -17.85 1.94 -3.62
CA ASP A 124 -18.51 2.04 -2.32
C ASP A 124 -17.53 1.89 -1.13
N VAL A 125 -18.03 1.54 0.04
CA VAL A 125 -17.23 1.27 1.24
C VAL A 125 -16.12 0.23 0.98
N ASN A 126 -16.34 -0.72 0.05
CA ASN A 126 -15.33 -1.71 -0.32
C ASN A 126 -14.13 -1.06 -1.02
N PHE A 127 -14.30 0.04 -1.73
CA PHE A 127 -13.20 0.82 -2.30
C PHE A 127 -12.19 1.21 -1.22
N TYR A 128 -12.66 1.79 -0.13
CA TYR A 128 -11.80 2.27 0.96
C TYR A 128 -11.22 1.13 1.79
N SER A 129 -12.04 0.15 2.15
CA SER A 129 -11.59 -0.99 2.97
C SER A 129 -10.54 -1.85 2.27
N LYS A 130 -10.71 -2.16 0.98
CA LYS A 130 -9.73 -2.90 0.18
C LYS A 130 -8.37 -2.19 0.15
N ARG A 131 -8.38 -0.87 -0.07
CA ARG A 131 -7.15 -0.07 -0.12
C ARG A 131 -6.48 0.06 1.24
N ALA A 132 -7.25 0.28 2.29
CA ALA A 132 -6.72 0.33 3.66
C ALA A 132 -6.08 -1.00 4.08
N ILE A 133 -6.76 -2.12 3.82
CA ILE A 133 -6.24 -3.45 4.12
C ILE A 133 -4.96 -3.72 3.32
N LEU A 134 -4.96 -3.45 2.01
CA LEU A 134 -3.79 -3.68 1.17
C LEU A 134 -2.63 -2.75 1.54
N SER A 135 -2.89 -1.50 1.94
CA SER A 135 -1.87 -0.58 2.47
C SER A 135 -1.16 -1.18 3.69
N ALA A 136 -1.91 -1.77 4.62
CA ALA A 136 -1.35 -2.42 5.81
C ALA A 136 -0.56 -3.70 5.44
N VAL A 137 -1.09 -4.53 4.53
CA VAL A 137 -0.40 -5.74 4.03
C VAL A 137 0.89 -5.35 3.33
N TYR A 138 0.83 -4.41 2.39
CA TYR A 138 2.01 -3.96 1.63
C TYR A 138 3.05 -3.31 2.54
N GLY A 139 2.66 -2.38 3.42
CA GLY A 139 3.59 -1.68 4.31
C GLY A 139 4.31 -2.62 5.28
N SER A 140 3.58 -3.59 5.88
CA SER A 140 4.17 -4.60 6.74
C SER A 140 5.09 -5.58 5.98
N THR A 141 4.71 -5.96 4.75
CA THR A 141 5.55 -6.80 3.90
C THR A 141 6.80 -6.07 3.41
N LEU A 142 6.67 -4.79 3.03
CA LEU A 142 7.82 -3.94 2.68
C LEU A 142 8.82 -3.85 3.86
N SER A 143 8.31 -3.73 5.08
CA SER A 143 9.15 -3.74 6.27
C SER A 143 9.91 -5.06 6.44
N SER A 144 9.24 -6.21 6.27
CA SER A 144 9.88 -7.53 6.29
C SER A 144 10.91 -7.66 5.18
N TRP A 145 10.55 -7.25 3.95
CA TRP A 145 11.43 -7.28 2.78
C TRP A 145 12.73 -6.51 2.98
N LEU A 146 12.64 -5.30 3.50
CA LEU A 146 13.81 -4.44 3.72
C LEU A 146 14.67 -4.86 4.91
N ASN A 147 14.15 -5.66 5.84
CA ASN A 147 14.89 -6.16 7.00
C ASN A 147 15.54 -7.53 6.75
N GLU A 148 15.22 -8.19 5.64
CA GLU A 148 15.78 -9.49 5.27
C GLU A 148 17.02 -9.30 4.38
N ASP A 149 18.15 -9.91 4.76
CA ASP A 149 19.41 -9.80 4.03
C ASP A 149 19.52 -10.79 2.87
N ASP A 150 18.75 -11.88 2.90
CA ASP A 150 18.73 -12.85 1.80
C ASP A 150 18.15 -12.19 0.54
N THR A 151 18.88 -12.27 -0.56
CA THR A 151 18.48 -11.68 -1.85
C THR A 151 17.22 -12.32 -2.44
N ALA A 152 16.93 -13.58 -2.11
CA ALA A 152 15.71 -14.29 -2.52
C ALA A 152 14.48 -13.93 -1.69
N LYS A 153 14.67 -13.26 -0.53
CA LYS A 153 13.60 -12.79 0.36
C LYS A 153 12.57 -13.87 0.76
N PRO A 154 13.00 -15.11 1.14
CA PRO A 154 12.05 -16.19 1.44
C PRO A 154 11.13 -15.88 2.61
N ASP A 155 11.62 -15.21 3.66
CA ASP A 155 10.83 -14.85 4.84
C ASP A 155 9.78 -13.78 4.52
N ALA A 156 10.12 -12.79 3.69
CA ALA A 156 9.19 -11.76 3.24
C ALA A 156 8.11 -12.34 2.31
N HIS A 157 8.45 -13.30 1.45
CA HIS A 157 7.47 -14.05 0.66
C HIS A 157 6.49 -14.83 1.55
N ALA A 158 7.01 -15.61 2.51
CA ALA A 158 6.20 -16.35 3.45
C ALA A 158 5.35 -15.41 4.34
N PHE A 159 5.90 -14.24 4.70
CA PHE A 159 5.16 -13.21 5.45
C PHE A 159 3.97 -12.68 4.65
N LEU A 160 4.17 -12.32 3.38
CA LEU A 160 3.10 -11.86 2.48
C LEU A 160 1.99 -12.90 2.37
N ASP A 161 2.34 -14.16 2.13
CA ASP A 161 1.36 -15.24 2.02
C ASP A 161 0.50 -15.38 3.28
N ARG A 162 1.12 -15.31 4.46
CA ARG A 162 0.40 -15.33 5.74
C ARG A 162 -0.51 -14.10 5.91
N ARG A 163 -0.06 -12.89 5.54
CA ARG A 163 -0.88 -11.67 5.64
C ARG A 163 -2.10 -11.75 4.73
N ILE A 164 -1.93 -12.18 3.48
CA ILE A 164 -3.04 -12.34 2.55
C ILE A 164 -4.01 -13.43 3.04
N GLN A 165 -3.50 -14.55 3.57
CA GLN A 165 -4.34 -15.59 4.15
C GLN A 165 -5.17 -15.06 5.32
N ASN A 166 -4.57 -14.32 6.23
CA ASN A 166 -5.27 -13.71 7.37
C ASN A 166 -6.42 -12.79 6.92
N VAL A 167 -6.20 -11.99 5.86
CA VAL A 167 -7.25 -11.13 5.28
C VAL A 167 -8.39 -11.97 4.70
N MET A 168 -8.08 -13.04 3.97
CA MET A 168 -9.09 -13.92 3.39
C MET A 168 -9.93 -14.61 4.48
N ASP A 169 -9.30 -15.07 5.57
CA ASP A 169 -9.99 -15.72 6.69
C ASP A 169 -10.88 -14.71 7.44
N PHE A 170 -10.39 -13.48 7.62
CA PHE A 170 -11.19 -12.40 8.21
C PHE A 170 -12.43 -12.07 7.37
N GLU A 171 -12.29 -11.89 6.07
CA GLU A 171 -13.42 -11.60 5.16
C GLU A 171 -14.43 -12.75 5.12
N LYS A 172 -13.97 -14.01 5.15
CA LYS A 172 -14.84 -15.18 5.25
C LYS A 172 -15.65 -15.18 6.54
N THR A 173 -15.00 -14.94 7.68
CA THR A 173 -15.64 -14.89 9.00
C THR A 173 -16.65 -13.75 9.09
N LYS A 174 -16.28 -12.56 8.59
CA LYS A 174 -17.18 -11.40 8.50
C LYS A 174 -18.42 -11.72 7.66
N GLY A 175 -18.24 -12.35 6.50
CA GLY A 175 -19.36 -12.75 5.64
C GLY A 175 -20.29 -13.78 6.29
N GLN A 176 -19.76 -14.71 7.09
CA GLN A 176 -20.55 -15.66 7.85
C GLN A 176 -21.36 -14.96 8.96
N LEU A 177 -20.71 -14.05 9.70
CA LEU A 177 -21.37 -13.29 10.77
C LEU A 177 -22.51 -12.42 10.23
N THR A 178 -22.29 -11.74 9.10
CA THR A 178 -23.31 -10.89 8.46
C THR A 178 -24.51 -11.73 8.02
N ARG A 179 -24.30 -12.94 7.50
CA ARG A 179 -25.41 -13.86 7.16
C ARG A 179 -26.18 -14.31 8.39
N MET A 180 -25.49 -14.68 9.46
CA MET A 180 -26.13 -15.09 10.72
C MET A 180 -26.94 -13.95 11.36
N THR A 181 -26.50 -12.70 11.23
CA THR A 181 -27.26 -11.54 11.75
C THR A 181 -28.41 -11.13 10.83
N ALA A 182 -28.34 -11.38 9.54
CA ALA A 182 -29.42 -11.13 8.59
C ALA A 182 -30.62 -12.08 8.81
N ASP A 183 -30.37 -13.29 9.34
CA ASP A 183 -31.41 -14.28 9.66
C ASP A 183 -32.01 -14.09 11.07
N LEU A 184 -31.53 -13.12 11.86
CA LEU A 184 -32.14 -12.80 13.16
C LEU A 184 -33.45 -12.06 12.93
N PRO A 185 -34.58 -12.50 13.54
CA PRO A 185 -35.85 -11.79 13.44
C PRO A 185 -35.69 -10.37 13.98
N ASP A 186 -36.31 -9.44 13.28
CA ASP A 186 -36.27 -8.00 13.59
C ASP A 186 -36.69 -7.77 15.04
N LEU A 187 -35.71 -7.54 15.92
CA LEU A 187 -35.93 -7.28 17.34
C LEU A 187 -36.81 -6.04 17.58
N GLU A 188 -36.81 -5.06 16.65
CA GLU A 188 -37.70 -3.90 16.73
C GLU A 188 -39.16 -4.33 16.46
N ALA A 189 -39.39 -5.26 15.52
CA ALA A 189 -40.72 -5.80 15.29
C ALA A 189 -41.23 -6.68 16.44
N MET A 190 -40.34 -7.39 17.13
CA MET A 190 -40.67 -8.16 18.34
C MET A 190 -40.95 -7.27 19.54
N LEU A 191 -40.18 -6.22 19.78
CA LEU A 191 -40.42 -5.23 20.84
C LEU A 191 -41.67 -4.39 20.59
N GLY A 192 -41.97 -4.07 19.33
CA GLY A 192 -43.22 -3.39 18.94
C GLY A 192 -44.46 -4.23 19.26
N LYS A 193 -44.42 -5.56 19.06
CA LYS A 193 -45.54 -6.45 19.45
C LYS A 193 -45.77 -6.55 20.96
N ILE A 194 -44.68 -6.55 21.74
CA ILE A 194 -44.74 -6.56 23.19
C ILE A 194 -45.35 -5.23 23.73
N ARG A 195 -45.01 -4.11 23.13
CA ARG A 195 -45.50 -2.78 23.53
C ARG A 195 -46.99 -2.56 23.20
N HIS A 196 -47.53 -3.18 22.17
CA HIS A 196 -48.94 -3.08 21.76
C HIS A 196 -49.81 -4.25 22.25
N GLY A 197 -49.20 -5.33 22.82
CA GLY A 197 -49.94 -6.47 23.38
C GLY A 197 -50.28 -6.36 24.85
N ALA A 198 -49.89 -5.28 25.56
CA ALA A 198 -50.17 -5.10 27.01
C ALA A 198 -51.29 -4.06 27.25
N GLY A 199 -52.25 -3.95 26.33
CA GLY A 199 -53.42 -3.08 26.46
C GLY A 199 -54.70 -3.91 26.31
N LEU A 200 -55.14 -4.58 27.37
CA LEU A 200 -56.52 -4.99 27.68
C LEU A 200 -56.69 -4.89 29.18
#